data_871dea41480b0ee8df6a469d71b57209
#
_entry.id   871dea41480b0ee8df6a469d71b57209
#
_cell.length_a   1.000
_cell.length_b   1.000
_cell.length_c   1.000
_cell.angle_alpha   90.00
_cell.angle_beta   90.00
_cell.angle_gamma   90.00
#
_symmetry.space_group_name_H-M   'P 1'
#
loop_
_entity.id
_entity.type
_entity.pdbx_description
1 polymer ?
#
loop_
_entity_poly.entity_id
_entity_poly.type
_entity_poly.pdbx_seq_one_letter_code
_entity_poly.pdbx_strand_id
1 'polypeptide(L)'
;MRGLAAIVAALMVTGIAVGADIPQGERRSGTSFMKPDTKAMQDEDTANPGMLWVLDGEALWKRKLGAAGKACADCHNDARTSMKGVAARYPAFDKATDRPIDLEQRINSCRSNHQQATPLPFESRELLA
;
A
#
# COMPACT_ATOMS: atom_id res chain seq x y z
N MET A 1 -6.69 -69.54 14.93
CA MET A 1 -7.50 -68.60 14.11
C MET A 1 -6.68 -67.31 14.04
N ARG A 2 -6.14 -67.03 12.83
CA ARG A 2 -5.21 -65.91 12.62
C ARG A 2 -6.02 -64.73 12.07
N GLY A 3 -6.11 -63.67 12.88
CA GLY A 3 -6.73 -62.39 12.42
C GLY A 3 -5.77 -61.56 11.58
N LEU A 4 -6.12 -61.36 10.31
CA LEU A 4 -5.44 -60.39 9.44
C LEU A 4 -5.88 -58.97 9.84
N ALA A 5 -4.95 -58.19 10.37
CA ALA A 5 -5.13 -56.76 10.51
C ALA A 5 -4.80 -56.08 9.17
N ALA A 6 -5.80 -55.57 8.49
CA ALA A 6 -5.64 -54.78 7.29
C ALA A 6 -5.29 -53.35 7.70
N ILE A 7 -4.06 -52.93 7.44
CA ILE A 7 -3.61 -51.51 7.59
C ILE A 7 -4.01 -50.76 6.32
N VAL A 8 -5.05 -49.95 6.43
CA VAL A 8 -5.42 -48.99 5.37
C VAL A 8 -4.52 -47.76 5.51
N ALA A 9 -3.49 -47.65 4.68
CA ALA A 9 -2.68 -46.43 4.57
C ALA A 9 -3.46 -45.40 3.77
N ALA A 10 -4.02 -44.40 4.48
CA ALA A 10 -4.61 -43.24 3.83
C ALA A 10 -3.48 -42.35 3.29
N LEU A 11 -3.26 -42.36 2.01
CA LEU A 11 -2.42 -41.38 1.30
C LEU A 11 -3.12 -40.02 1.35
N MET A 12 -2.67 -39.15 2.25
CA MET A 12 -3.00 -37.72 2.21
C MET A 12 -2.22 -37.09 1.04
N VAL A 13 -2.90 -36.91 -0.09
CA VAL A 13 -2.39 -36.08 -1.17
C VAL A 13 -2.54 -34.63 -0.74
N THR A 14 -1.49 -34.06 -0.17
CA THR A 14 -1.41 -32.61 0.04
C THR A 14 -1.24 -31.96 -1.33
N GLY A 15 -2.34 -31.53 -1.93
CA GLY A 15 -2.31 -30.71 -3.13
C GLY A 15 -1.61 -29.38 -2.80
N ILE A 16 -0.41 -29.18 -3.35
CA ILE A 16 0.24 -27.87 -3.34
C ILE A 16 -0.60 -27.01 -4.29
N ALA A 17 -1.34 -26.04 -3.75
CA ALA A 17 -1.99 -25.02 -4.55
C ALA A 17 -0.89 -24.14 -5.18
N VAL A 18 -0.48 -24.48 -6.39
CA VAL A 18 0.38 -23.60 -7.19
C VAL A 18 -0.52 -22.47 -7.67
N GLY A 19 -0.32 -21.28 -7.11
CA GLY A 19 -0.96 -20.08 -7.62
C GLY A 19 -0.60 -19.91 -9.10
N ALA A 20 -1.61 -19.83 -9.97
CA ALA A 20 -1.37 -19.58 -11.38
C ALA A 20 -0.68 -18.23 -11.53
N ASP A 21 0.56 -18.20 -12.04
CA ASP A 21 1.23 -16.96 -12.38
C ASP A 21 0.57 -16.39 -13.65
N ILE A 22 -0.11 -15.25 -13.50
CA ILE A 22 -0.75 -14.55 -14.62
C ILE A 22 0.35 -13.84 -15.41
N PRO A 23 0.55 -14.17 -16.68
CA PRO A 23 1.53 -13.52 -17.54
C PRO A 23 1.36 -11.98 -17.48
N GLN A 24 2.46 -11.26 -17.50
CA GLN A 24 2.44 -9.80 -17.33
C GLN A 24 1.52 -9.10 -18.35
N GLY A 25 1.47 -9.58 -19.58
CA GLY A 25 0.60 -9.05 -20.64
C GLY A 25 -0.89 -9.34 -20.44
N GLU A 26 -1.24 -10.27 -19.57
CA GLU A 26 -2.63 -10.63 -19.23
C GLU A 26 -3.13 -9.98 -17.96
N ARG A 27 -2.24 -9.34 -17.21
CA ARG A 27 -2.59 -8.62 -15.98
C ARG A 27 -3.43 -7.40 -16.33
N ARG A 28 -4.63 -7.33 -15.78
CA ARG A 28 -5.58 -6.23 -16.01
C ARG A 28 -5.84 -5.47 -14.74
N SER A 29 -5.87 -4.16 -14.85
CA SER A 29 -6.31 -3.28 -13.78
C SER A 29 -7.82 -3.43 -13.54
N GLY A 30 -8.28 -3.21 -12.30
CA GLY A 30 -9.70 -3.16 -11.97
C GLY A 30 -10.50 -2.16 -12.81
N THR A 31 -9.86 -1.11 -13.31
CA THR A 31 -10.43 -0.13 -14.24
C THR A 31 -11.00 -0.77 -15.51
N SER A 32 -10.40 -1.89 -15.98
CA SER A 32 -10.90 -2.62 -17.16
C SER A 32 -12.28 -3.25 -16.97
N PHE A 33 -12.70 -3.43 -15.71
CA PHE A 33 -13.97 -4.06 -15.34
C PHE A 33 -15.00 -3.08 -14.79
N MET A 34 -14.65 -1.80 -14.73
CA MET A 34 -15.57 -0.75 -14.25
C MET A 34 -16.68 -0.47 -15.25
N LYS A 35 -17.85 -0.07 -14.74
CA LYS A 35 -18.90 0.51 -15.57
C LYS A 35 -18.42 1.83 -16.19
N PRO A 36 -18.89 2.18 -17.41
CA PRO A 36 -18.45 3.39 -18.10
C PRO A 36 -18.59 4.66 -17.25
N ASP A 37 -19.70 4.82 -16.53
CA ASP A 37 -19.95 5.99 -15.68
C ASP A 37 -18.96 6.10 -14.53
N THR A 38 -18.65 4.97 -13.87
CA THR A 38 -17.67 4.93 -12.78
C THR A 38 -16.27 5.24 -13.31
N LYS A 39 -15.95 4.73 -14.49
CA LYS A 39 -14.67 5.01 -15.14
C LYS A 39 -14.56 6.49 -15.51
N ALA A 40 -15.60 7.08 -16.13
CA ALA A 40 -15.63 8.49 -16.46
C ALA A 40 -15.46 9.39 -15.23
N MET A 41 -16.13 9.05 -14.12
CA MET A 41 -15.97 9.75 -12.84
C MET A 41 -14.53 9.64 -12.31
N GLN A 42 -13.88 8.48 -12.44
CA GLN A 42 -12.50 8.28 -11.99
C GLN A 42 -11.50 9.05 -12.85
N ASP A 43 -11.74 9.12 -14.16
CA ASP A 43 -10.85 9.76 -15.14
C ASP A 43 -10.97 11.31 -15.10
N GLU A 44 -12.04 11.85 -14.48
CA GLU A 44 -12.30 13.30 -14.38
C GLU A 44 -12.02 13.77 -12.94
N ASP A 45 -10.90 14.48 -12.74
CA ASP A 45 -10.45 14.93 -11.42
C ASP A 45 -11.52 15.76 -10.67
N THR A 46 -12.29 16.57 -11.39
CA THR A 46 -13.33 17.42 -10.78
C THR A 46 -14.57 16.65 -10.34
N ALA A 47 -14.82 15.49 -10.95
CA ALA A 47 -15.93 14.60 -10.62
C ALA A 47 -15.52 13.48 -9.64
N ASN A 48 -14.21 13.28 -9.44
CA ASN A 48 -13.68 12.23 -8.60
C ASN A 48 -13.62 12.66 -7.12
N PRO A 49 -14.47 12.10 -6.21
CA PRO A 49 -14.45 12.47 -4.80
C PRO A 49 -13.13 12.13 -4.10
N GLY A 50 -12.34 11.19 -4.64
CA GLY A 50 -11.00 10.87 -4.15
C GLY A 50 -10.03 12.03 -4.24
N MET A 51 -10.28 13.01 -5.14
CA MET A 51 -9.44 14.19 -5.27
C MET A 51 -9.49 15.12 -4.06
N LEU A 52 -10.53 15.05 -3.23
CA LEU A 52 -10.58 15.79 -1.95
C LEU A 52 -9.47 15.31 -1.00
N TRP A 53 -9.20 14.01 -0.97
CA TRP A 53 -8.10 13.45 -0.18
C TRP A 53 -6.74 13.86 -0.73
N VAL A 54 -6.60 13.92 -2.05
CA VAL A 54 -5.36 14.38 -2.70
C VAL A 54 -5.08 15.85 -2.37
N LEU A 55 -6.11 16.69 -2.33
CA LEU A 55 -5.98 18.10 -1.92
C LEU A 55 -5.57 18.25 -0.45
N ASP A 56 -6.19 17.46 0.45
CA ASP A 56 -5.80 17.41 1.85
C ASP A 56 -4.33 16.95 1.98
N GLY A 57 -3.94 15.91 1.26
CA GLY A 57 -2.56 15.41 1.21
C GLY A 57 -1.57 16.44 0.67
N GLU A 58 -1.94 17.21 -0.35
CA GLU A 58 -1.09 18.29 -0.87
C GLU A 58 -0.85 19.40 0.16
N ALA A 59 -1.87 19.74 0.93
CA ALA A 59 -1.72 20.70 2.02
C ALA A 59 -0.81 20.16 3.14
N LEU A 60 -0.96 18.89 3.50
CA LEU A 60 -0.10 18.21 4.48
C LEU A 60 1.36 18.10 4.00
N TRP A 61 1.57 17.84 2.72
CA TRP A 61 2.89 17.72 2.09
C TRP A 61 3.76 18.96 2.28
N LYS A 62 3.15 20.13 2.22
CA LYS A 62 3.81 21.43 2.32
C LYS A 62 3.88 21.94 3.76
N ARG A 63 3.16 21.32 4.68
CA ARG A 63 3.06 21.78 6.06
C ARG A 63 4.31 21.42 6.87
N LYS A 64 4.97 22.42 7.46
CA LYS A 64 6.10 22.21 8.37
C LYS A 64 5.60 21.68 9.71
N LEU A 65 6.20 20.60 10.20
CA LEU A 65 5.79 19.89 11.38
C LEU A 65 6.98 19.47 12.25
N GLY A 66 6.65 19.13 13.51
CA GLY A 66 7.61 18.61 14.47
C GLY A 66 8.65 19.63 14.91
N ALA A 67 9.53 19.22 15.83
CA ALA A 67 10.59 20.07 16.36
C ALA A 67 11.64 20.45 15.29
N ALA A 68 11.79 19.63 14.24
CA ALA A 68 12.68 19.95 13.14
C ALA A 68 12.11 21.01 12.18
N GLY A 69 10.83 21.37 12.30
CA GLY A 69 10.18 22.40 11.47
C GLY A 69 10.22 22.09 9.97
N LYS A 70 10.20 20.80 9.59
CA LYS A 70 10.31 20.37 8.19
C LYS A 70 9.00 19.88 7.62
N ALA A 71 8.77 20.20 6.34
CA ALA A 71 7.71 19.62 5.52
C ALA A 71 8.23 18.38 4.75
N CYS A 72 7.33 17.55 4.24
CA CYS A 72 7.71 16.47 3.31
C CYS A 72 8.39 17.06 2.06
N ALA A 73 7.86 18.17 1.55
CA ALA A 73 8.38 18.88 0.39
C ALA A 73 9.84 19.36 0.55
N ASP A 74 10.28 19.66 1.78
CA ASP A 74 11.65 20.15 2.01
C ASP A 74 12.73 19.11 1.67
N CYS A 75 12.37 17.82 1.69
CA CYS A 75 13.27 16.71 1.31
C CYS A 75 12.89 16.05 -0.01
N HIS A 76 11.60 16.00 -0.33
CA HIS A 76 11.08 15.26 -1.45
C HIS A 76 10.63 16.12 -2.64
N ASN A 77 10.68 17.45 -2.53
CA ASN A 77 10.27 18.40 -3.57
C ASN A 77 8.80 18.21 -3.98
N ASP A 78 8.51 18.20 -5.28
CA ASP A 78 7.16 18.00 -5.81
C ASP A 78 6.74 16.53 -5.75
N ALA A 79 5.65 16.23 -5.02
CA ALA A 79 5.11 14.89 -4.86
C ALA A 79 4.72 14.24 -6.19
N ARG A 80 4.21 15.03 -7.15
CA ARG A 80 3.77 14.51 -8.45
C ARG A 80 4.90 13.85 -9.25
N THR A 81 6.11 14.29 -9.03
CA THR A 81 7.31 13.73 -9.66
C THR A 81 8.04 12.74 -8.76
N SER A 82 8.34 13.12 -7.52
CA SER A 82 9.17 12.33 -6.62
C SER A 82 8.47 11.10 -6.05
N MET A 83 7.14 11.14 -5.89
CA MET A 83 6.34 10.04 -5.33
C MET A 83 5.63 9.19 -6.38
N LYS A 84 5.85 9.45 -7.66
CA LYS A 84 5.25 8.64 -8.73
C LYS A 84 5.56 7.16 -8.57
N GLY A 85 4.52 6.34 -8.46
CA GLY A 85 4.63 4.89 -8.30
C GLY A 85 5.13 4.43 -6.94
N VAL A 86 5.22 5.31 -5.92
CA VAL A 86 5.70 4.91 -4.60
C VAL A 86 4.78 3.88 -3.94
N ALA A 87 3.47 4.05 -4.04
CA ALA A 87 2.49 3.12 -3.47
C ALA A 87 2.64 1.69 -4.00
N ALA A 88 2.97 1.52 -5.28
CA ALA A 88 3.17 0.21 -5.89
C ALA A 88 4.44 -0.53 -5.40
N ARG A 89 5.30 0.12 -4.62
CA ARG A 89 6.52 -0.48 -4.05
C ARG A 89 6.31 -1.01 -2.63
N TYR A 90 5.13 -0.80 -2.06
CA TYR A 90 4.79 -1.29 -0.72
C TYR A 90 3.77 -2.43 -0.80
N PRO A 91 3.83 -3.39 0.17
CA PRO A 91 4.77 -3.46 1.28
C PRO A 91 6.22 -3.69 0.84
N ALA A 92 7.16 -3.12 1.59
CA ALA A 92 8.60 -3.24 1.32
C ALA A 92 9.35 -3.68 2.57
N PHE A 93 10.45 -4.41 2.41
CA PHE A 93 11.28 -4.82 3.53
C PHE A 93 12.08 -3.63 4.08
N ASP A 94 11.89 -3.32 5.36
CA ASP A 94 12.63 -2.28 6.05
C ASP A 94 13.79 -2.87 6.85
N LYS A 95 15.01 -2.59 6.42
CA LYS A 95 16.23 -3.12 7.05
C LYS A 95 16.44 -2.60 8.48
N ALA A 96 15.91 -1.44 8.82
CA ALA A 96 16.10 -0.86 10.15
C ALA A 96 15.25 -1.58 11.22
N THR A 97 14.08 -2.08 10.83
CA THR A 97 13.16 -2.80 11.72
C THR A 97 13.13 -4.31 11.46
N ASP A 98 13.90 -4.79 10.46
CA ASP A 98 14.03 -6.18 10.04
C ASP A 98 12.67 -6.86 9.75
N ARG A 99 11.76 -6.13 9.08
CA ARG A 99 10.42 -6.61 8.74
C ARG A 99 9.83 -5.90 7.52
N PRO A 100 8.81 -6.49 6.87
CA PRO A 100 7.99 -5.77 5.90
C PRO A 100 7.24 -4.61 6.57
N ILE A 101 7.19 -3.48 5.92
CA ILE A 101 6.38 -2.32 6.31
C ILE A 101 5.50 -1.86 5.15
N ASP A 102 4.36 -1.28 5.46
CA ASP A 102 3.51 -0.58 4.51
C ASP A 102 3.93 0.88 4.32
N LEU A 103 3.23 1.58 3.42
CA LEU A 103 3.52 2.99 3.15
C LEU A 103 3.22 3.89 4.34
N GLU A 104 2.16 3.61 5.11
CA GLU A 104 1.79 4.38 6.30
C GLU A 104 2.88 4.31 7.38
N GLN A 105 3.41 3.11 7.62
CA GLN A 105 4.51 2.89 8.54
C GLN A 105 5.77 3.64 8.06
N ARG A 106 6.01 3.69 6.75
CA ARG A 106 7.12 4.46 6.19
C ARG A 106 6.95 5.96 6.38
N ILE A 107 5.76 6.49 6.17
CA ILE A 107 5.43 7.89 6.43
C ILE A 107 5.70 8.21 7.91
N ASN A 108 5.20 7.40 8.83
CA ASN A 108 5.42 7.59 10.26
C ASN A 108 6.89 7.49 10.66
N SER A 109 7.67 6.61 10.03
CA SER A 109 9.13 6.57 10.21
C SER A 109 9.80 7.88 9.78
N CYS A 110 9.41 8.46 8.64
CA CYS A 110 9.92 9.76 8.21
C CYS A 110 9.52 10.88 9.17
N ARG A 111 8.28 10.87 9.66
CA ARG A 111 7.79 11.86 10.63
C ARG A 111 8.62 11.84 11.91
N SER A 112 8.84 10.66 12.48
CA SER A 112 9.61 10.52 13.72
C SER A 112 11.08 10.89 13.55
N ASN A 113 11.72 10.34 12.52
CA ASN A 113 13.16 10.41 12.38
C ASN A 113 13.66 11.73 11.75
N HIS A 114 12.87 12.33 10.84
CA HIS A 114 13.32 13.51 10.08
C HIS A 114 12.55 14.78 10.39
N GLN A 115 11.29 14.70 10.76
CA GLN A 115 10.50 15.85 11.17
C GLN A 115 10.52 16.04 12.68
N GLN A 116 10.90 15.03 13.47
CA GLN A 116 10.76 15.01 14.93
C GLN A 116 9.32 15.32 15.36
N ALA A 117 8.37 14.72 14.65
CA ALA A 117 6.94 14.85 14.85
C ALA A 117 6.35 13.54 15.39
N THR A 118 5.27 13.65 16.17
CA THR A 118 4.54 12.48 16.66
C THR A 118 3.99 11.66 15.47
N PRO A 119 4.15 10.32 15.48
CA PRO A 119 3.51 9.46 14.51
C PRO A 119 2.00 9.69 14.46
N LEU A 120 1.42 9.59 13.28
CA LEU A 120 -0.02 9.63 13.11
C LEU A 120 -0.64 8.29 13.50
N PRO A 121 -1.83 8.27 14.10
CA PRO A 121 -2.54 7.03 14.36
C PRO A 121 -2.78 6.24 13.06
N PHE A 122 -2.77 4.91 13.17
CA PHE A 122 -3.09 4.03 12.05
C PHE A 122 -4.46 4.40 11.45
N GLU A 123 -4.53 4.45 10.13
CA GLU A 123 -5.73 4.85 9.37
C GLU A 123 -6.33 6.22 9.76
N SER A 124 -5.53 7.10 10.35
CA SER A 124 -6.00 8.47 10.58
C SER A 124 -6.20 9.22 9.26
N ARG A 125 -7.11 10.20 9.26
CA ARG A 125 -7.39 11.00 8.07
C ARG A 125 -6.13 11.60 7.46
N GLU A 126 -5.25 12.12 8.29
CA GLU A 126 -3.98 12.73 7.86
C GLU A 126 -3.00 11.69 7.27
N LEU A 127 -3.10 10.43 7.68
CA LEU A 127 -2.22 9.37 7.17
C LEU A 127 -2.73 8.81 5.84
N LEU A 128 -4.06 8.84 5.63
CA LEU A 128 -4.72 8.35 4.42
C LEU A 128 -4.81 9.42 3.31
N ALA A 129 -4.59 10.69 3.62
CA ALA A 129 -4.58 11.79 2.67
C ALA A 129 -3.23 11.88 1.95
#